data_ff8b6dbee5775aaac302589ba37347c6
#
_entry.id   ff8b6dbee5775aaac302589ba37347c6
#
_cell.length_a   1.000
_cell.length_b   1.000
_cell.length_c   1.000
_cell.angle_alpha   90.00
_cell.angle_beta   90.00
_cell.angle_gamma   90.00
#
_symmetry.space_group_name_H-M   'P 1'
#
loop_
_entity.id
_entity.type
_entity.pdbx_description
1 polymer ?
#
loop_
_entity_poly.entity_id
_entity_poly.type
_entity_poly.pdbx_seq_one_letter_code
_entity_poly.pdbx_strand_id
1 'polypeptide(L)'
;MPEVHINVFKHGDFKLPSKKTMKKWIEKAAERDTELNILFVGKDEGQELNSHFRHKDYATNVLTFDYQHEPVAVADLVICVPVLKREAKEQKKSFKEHLAHLLIHGALHAHGYDHMTDEEADIMEDKEIRALSKLDFDNPYADRVVIK
;
A
#
# COMPACT_ATOMS: atom_id res chain seq x y z
N MET A 1 -9.87 7.94 18.43
CA MET A 1 -9.78 7.39 17.06
C MET A 1 -8.87 8.25 16.21
N PRO A 2 -7.85 7.67 15.56
CA PRO A 2 -7.01 8.45 14.64
C PRO A 2 -7.83 9.02 13.49
N GLU A 3 -7.51 10.21 13.07
CA GLU A 3 -8.11 10.81 11.88
C GLU A 3 -7.23 10.49 10.67
N VAL A 4 -7.87 10.04 9.60
CA VAL A 4 -7.18 9.71 8.36
C VAL A 4 -7.68 10.65 7.26
N HIS A 5 -6.76 11.39 6.66
CA HIS A 5 -7.04 12.26 5.51
C HIS A 5 -6.29 11.73 4.32
N ILE A 6 -6.99 11.51 3.22
CA ILE A 6 -6.34 11.08 1.99
C ILE A 6 -6.76 12.00 0.84
N ASN A 7 -5.83 12.20 -0.09
CA ASN A 7 -6.10 12.85 -1.36
C ASN A 7 -5.74 11.85 -2.45
N VAL A 8 -6.62 11.70 -3.43
CA VAL A 8 -6.45 10.70 -4.49
C VAL A 8 -6.34 11.40 -5.83
N PHE A 9 -5.28 11.07 -6.57
CA PHE A 9 -5.01 11.61 -7.90
C PHE A 9 -4.85 10.46 -8.88
N LYS A 10 -5.37 10.63 -10.10
CA LYS A 10 -5.26 9.63 -11.15
C LYS A 10 -4.62 10.24 -12.39
N HIS A 11 -3.56 9.61 -12.88
CA HIS A 11 -2.96 9.92 -14.17
C HIS A 11 -3.30 8.77 -15.14
N GLY A 12 -4.55 8.71 -15.52
CA GLY A 12 -5.08 7.68 -16.41
C GLY A 12 -6.53 7.36 -16.10
N ASP A 13 -7.16 6.62 -16.99
CA ASP A 13 -8.57 6.24 -16.84
C ASP A 13 -8.64 4.87 -16.15
N PHE A 14 -8.53 4.88 -14.84
CA PHE A 14 -8.56 3.66 -14.03
C PHE A 14 -9.87 3.57 -13.27
N LYS A 15 -10.41 2.34 -13.20
CA LYS A 15 -11.58 2.05 -12.35
C LYS A 15 -11.07 1.69 -10.97
N LEU A 16 -11.29 2.57 -10.02
CA LEU A 16 -10.78 2.42 -8.65
C LEU A 16 -11.94 2.44 -7.65
N PRO A 17 -11.74 1.81 -6.48
CA PRO A 17 -12.70 1.98 -5.39
C PRO A 17 -12.83 3.45 -5.02
N SER A 18 -13.92 3.81 -4.37
CA SER A 18 -14.13 5.20 -3.96
C SER A 18 -13.09 5.63 -2.93
N LYS A 19 -12.87 6.95 -2.86
CA LYS A 19 -12.01 7.54 -1.85
C LYS A 19 -12.43 7.10 -0.44
N LYS A 20 -13.74 7.09 -0.19
CA LYS A 20 -14.30 6.68 1.10
C LYS A 20 -13.93 5.23 1.46
N THR A 21 -13.98 4.34 0.47
CA THR A 21 -13.61 2.93 0.66
C THR A 21 -12.13 2.80 0.99
N MET A 22 -11.27 3.48 0.22
CA MET A 22 -9.82 3.43 0.44
C MET A 22 -9.45 4.03 1.80
N LYS A 23 -10.10 5.11 2.19
CA LYS A 23 -9.88 5.72 3.50
C LYS A 23 -10.24 4.74 4.62
N LYS A 24 -11.35 4.02 4.47
CA LYS A 24 -11.78 3.03 5.46
C LYS A 24 -10.74 1.92 5.62
N TRP A 25 -10.13 1.48 4.53
CA TRP A 25 -9.08 0.47 4.60
C TRP A 25 -7.89 0.97 5.40
N ILE A 26 -7.45 2.19 5.12
CA ILE A 26 -6.30 2.79 5.78
C ILE A 26 -6.58 3.01 7.27
N GLU A 27 -7.81 3.36 7.61
CA GLU A 27 -8.22 3.54 9.01
C GLU A 27 -7.99 2.28 9.86
N LYS A 28 -8.09 1.09 9.23
CA LYS A 28 -7.87 -0.16 9.96
C LYS A 28 -6.42 -0.39 10.37
N ALA A 29 -5.49 0.29 9.70
CA ALA A 29 -4.06 0.18 10.01
C ALA A 29 -3.53 1.39 10.78
N ALA A 30 -4.22 2.52 10.75
CA ALA A 30 -3.73 3.76 11.33
C ALA A 30 -3.67 3.69 12.86
N GLU A 31 -2.51 4.03 13.41
CA GLU A 31 -2.27 4.05 14.85
C GLU A 31 -2.22 5.48 15.39
N ARG A 32 -2.17 6.45 14.51
CA ARG A 32 -2.18 7.89 14.80
C ARG A 32 -2.77 8.62 13.62
N ASP A 33 -2.96 9.91 13.75
CA ASP A 33 -3.46 10.73 12.67
C ASP A 33 -2.56 10.57 11.44
N THR A 34 -3.18 10.46 10.27
CA THR A 34 -2.48 10.09 9.04
C THR A 34 -2.92 10.98 7.89
N GLU A 35 -1.96 11.44 7.10
CA GLU A 35 -2.21 12.20 5.87
C GLU A 35 -1.48 11.52 4.73
N LEU A 36 -2.23 11.05 3.73
CA LEU A 36 -1.65 10.37 2.58
C LEU A 36 -2.12 11.03 1.29
N ASN A 37 -1.19 11.28 0.39
CA ASN A 37 -1.50 11.62 -1.00
C ASN A 37 -1.24 10.36 -1.82
N ILE A 38 -2.24 9.91 -2.56
CA ILE A 38 -2.18 8.66 -3.30
C ILE A 38 -2.33 8.97 -4.79
N LEU A 39 -1.29 8.70 -5.56
CA LEU A 39 -1.27 8.92 -6.99
C LEU A 39 -1.28 7.56 -7.71
N PHE A 40 -2.28 7.39 -8.58
CA PHE A 40 -2.38 6.20 -9.42
C PHE A 40 -1.85 6.51 -10.81
N VAL A 41 -0.91 5.69 -11.28
CA VAL A 41 -0.22 5.91 -12.56
C VAL A 41 -0.25 4.65 -13.43
N GLY A 42 0.03 4.84 -14.72
CA GLY A 42 0.22 3.74 -15.64
C GLY A 42 1.66 3.23 -15.61
N LYS A 43 1.94 2.23 -16.45
CA LYS A 43 3.24 1.55 -16.46
C LYS A 43 4.41 2.46 -16.79
N ASP A 44 4.27 3.30 -17.82
CA ASP A 44 5.37 4.15 -18.28
C ASP A 44 5.75 5.19 -17.22
N GLU A 45 4.76 5.85 -16.65
CA GLU A 45 5.01 6.84 -15.61
C GLU A 45 5.56 6.17 -14.35
N GLY A 46 5.04 4.98 -13.99
CA GLY A 46 5.54 4.23 -12.85
C GLY A 46 7.00 3.85 -13.01
N GLN A 47 7.38 3.40 -14.21
CA GLN A 47 8.77 3.06 -14.53
C GLN A 47 9.66 4.30 -14.46
N GLU A 48 9.20 5.41 -15.02
CA GLU A 48 9.94 6.66 -15.02
C GLU A 48 10.20 7.16 -13.59
N LEU A 49 9.19 7.15 -12.76
CA LEU A 49 9.32 7.56 -11.36
C LEU A 49 10.25 6.63 -10.57
N ASN A 50 10.13 5.32 -10.80
CA ASN A 50 10.99 4.35 -10.12
C ASN A 50 12.45 4.52 -10.55
N SER A 51 12.68 4.76 -11.85
CA SER A 51 14.01 5.00 -12.39
C SER A 51 14.64 6.28 -11.79
N HIS A 52 13.84 7.36 -11.74
CA HIS A 52 14.31 8.65 -11.26
C HIS A 52 14.62 8.65 -9.77
N PHE A 53 13.75 8.07 -8.95
CA PHE A 53 13.87 8.15 -7.49
C PHE A 53 14.54 6.95 -6.85
N ARG A 54 14.51 5.78 -7.49
CA ARG A 54 15.05 4.54 -6.93
C ARG A 54 16.17 3.93 -7.77
N HIS A 55 16.49 4.55 -8.92
CA HIS A 55 17.51 4.06 -9.86
C HIS A 55 17.21 2.65 -10.37
N LYS A 56 15.92 2.32 -10.52
CA LYS A 56 15.44 1.04 -11.02
C LYS A 56 14.69 1.25 -12.33
N ASP A 57 15.05 0.54 -13.36
CA ASP A 57 14.49 0.72 -14.70
C ASP A 57 13.34 -0.25 -14.97
N TYR A 58 12.41 -0.32 -14.03
CA TYR A 58 11.17 -1.07 -14.18
C TYR A 58 10.07 -0.44 -13.32
N ALA A 59 8.81 -0.71 -13.67
CA ALA A 59 7.69 -0.25 -12.86
C ALA A 59 7.55 -1.15 -11.62
N THR A 60 7.43 -0.54 -10.45
CA THR A 60 7.13 -1.25 -9.21
C THR A 60 5.67 -1.03 -8.84
N ASN A 61 5.12 -1.87 -7.93
CA ASN A 61 3.72 -1.77 -7.54
C ASN A 61 3.42 -0.50 -6.75
N VAL A 62 4.26 -0.15 -5.79
CA VAL A 62 4.07 1.06 -4.99
C VAL A 62 5.42 1.70 -4.66
N LEU A 63 5.45 3.05 -4.75
CA LEU A 63 6.55 3.85 -4.23
C LEU A 63 6.01 4.63 -3.04
N THR A 64 6.72 4.58 -1.93
CA THR A 64 6.34 5.30 -0.72
C THR A 64 7.38 6.37 -0.42
N PHE A 65 6.92 7.61 -0.27
CA PHE A 65 7.75 8.74 0.13
C PHE A 65 7.24 9.22 1.48
N ASP A 66 7.85 8.76 2.57
CA ASP A 66 7.43 9.10 3.92
C ASP A 66 8.15 10.36 4.38
N TYR A 67 7.39 11.35 4.78
CA TYR A 67 7.91 12.66 5.19
C TYR A 67 7.95 12.82 6.69
N GLN A 68 7.04 12.20 7.40
CA GLN A 68 6.93 12.34 8.84
C GLN A 68 6.22 11.11 9.40
N HIS A 69 6.72 10.58 10.52
CA HIS A 69 6.11 9.43 11.18
C HIS A 69 5.23 9.85 12.36
N GLU A 70 5.64 10.89 13.09
CA GLU A 70 4.96 11.37 14.30
C GLU A 70 5.03 12.89 14.38
N PRO A 71 4.08 13.57 15.00
CA PRO A 71 2.83 13.07 15.62
C PRO A 71 1.77 12.67 14.62
N VAL A 72 1.89 13.11 13.37
CA VAL A 72 1.02 12.73 12.27
C VAL A 72 1.87 11.97 11.26
N ALA A 73 1.39 10.81 10.80
CA ALA A 73 2.07 10.05 9.76
C ALA A 73 1.74 10.70 8.41
N VAL A 74 2.76 11.15 7.67
CA VAL A 74 2.59 11.86 6.40
C VAL A 74 3.43 11.19 5.31
N ALA A 75 2.80 10.83 4.20
CA ALA A 75 3.48 10.20 3.09
C ALA A 75 2.76 10.42 1.77
N ASP A 76 3.51 10.27 0.68
CA ASP A 76 2.97 10.15 -0.67
C ASP A 76 3.14 8.70 -1.11
N LEU A 77 2.08 8.15 -1.70
CA LEU A 77 2.10 6.82 -2.28
C LEU A 77 1.88 6.94 -3.79
N VAL A 78 2.72 6.29 -4.58
CA VAL A 78 2.52 6.20 -6.02
C VAL A 78 2.26 4.74 -6.36
N ILE A 79 1.08 4.47 -6.93
CA ILE A 79 0.62 3.11 -7.21
C ILE A 79 0.53 2.90 -8.72
N CYS A 80 1.28 1.92 -9.21
CA CYS A 80 1.26 1.55 -10.63
C CYS A 80 0.14 0.54 -10.86
N VAL A 81 -0.98 1.00 -11.45
CA VAL A 81 -2.19 0.19 -11.62
C VAL A 81 -1.96 -1.07 -12.46
N PRO A 82 -1.28 -1.00 -13.63
CA PRO A 82 -1.07 -2.21 -14.43
C PRO A 82 -0.24 -3.28 -13.70
N VAL A 83 0.76 -2.86 -12.93
CA VAL A 83 1.57 -3.81 -12.14
C VAL A 83 0.70 -4.46 -11.08
N LEU A 84 -0.15 -3.68 -10.43
CA LEU A 84 -1.06 -4.16 -9.40
C LEU A 84 -2.03 -5.21 -9.96
N LYS A 85 -2.59 -4.93 -11.13
CA LYS A 85 -3.51 -5.86 -11.81
C LYS A 85 -2.82 -7.18 -12.15
N ARG A 86 -1.59 -7.11 -12.65
CA ARG A 86 -0.81 -8.29 -12.99
C ARG A 86 -0.54 -9.13 -11.75
N GLU A 87 -0.10 -8.49 -10.67
CA GLU A 87 0.21 -9.16 -9.41
C GLU A 87 -1.03 -9.82 -8.80
N ALA A 88 -2.16 -9.13 -8.82
CA ALA A 88 -3.41 -9.67 -8.29
C ALA A 88 -3.78 -10.96 -9.03
N LYS A 89 -3.67 -10.95 -10.36
CA LYS A 89 -3.94 -12.10 -11.19
C LYS A 89 -2.99 -13.25 -10.86
N GLU A 90 -1.70 -12.96 -10.77
CA GLU A 90 -0.67 -13.97 -10.45
C GLU A 90 -0.91 -14.59 -9.06
N GLN A 91 -1.36 -13.78 -8.11
CA GLN A 91 -1.61 -14.22 -6.73
C GLN A 91 -3.03 -14.76 -6.54
N LYS A 92 -3.82 -14.82 -7.59
CA LYS A 92 -5.19 -15.36 -7.59
C LYS A 92 -6.10 -14.67 -6.59
N LYS A 93 -6.00 -13.34 -6.52
CA LYS A 93 -6.87 -12.54 -5.68
C LYS A 93 -7.42 -11.35 -6.46
N SER A 94 -8.48 -10.72 -5.94
CA SER A 94 -9.09 -9.58 -6.62
C SER A 94 -8.16 -8.38 -6.59
N PHE A 95 -8.32 -7.50 -7.58
CA PHE A 95 -7.62 -6.21 -7.60
C PHE A 95 -7.88 -5.43 -6.30
N LYS A 96 -9.13 -5.46 -5.84
CA LYS A 96 -9.56 -4.75 -4.63
C LYS A 96 -8.79 -5.22 -3.40
N GLU A 97 -8.65 -6.54 -3.22
CA GLU A 97 -7.89 -7.10 -2.09
C GLU A 97 -6.42 -6.72 -2.16
N HIS A 98 -5.83 -6.80 -3.35
CA HIS A 98 -4.42 -6.47 -3.51
C HIS A 98 -4.17 -4.99 -3.30
N LEU A 99 -5.06 -4.14 -3.79
CA LEU A 99 -4.97 -2.69 -3.56
C LEU A 99 -5.09 -2.38 -2.07
N ALA A 100 -6.04 -2.99 -1.37
CA ALA A 100 -6.19 -2.79 0.08
C ALA A 100 -4.91 -3.16 0.80
N HIS A 101 -4.29 -4.29 0.45
CA HIS A 101 -3.02 -4.72 1.04
C HIS A 101 -1.92 -3.68 0.82
N LEU A 102 -1.78 -3.17 -0.39
CA LEU A 102 -0.71 -2.21 -0.68
C LEU A 102 -0.95 -0.84 -0.04
N LEU A 103 -2.20 -0.40 0.06
CA LEU A 103 -2.51 0.85 0.75
C LEU A 103 -2.22 0.74 2.25
N ILE A 104 -2.57 -0.39 2.85
CA ILE A 104 -2.27 -0.67 4.26
C ILE A 104 -0.76 -0.73 4.47
N HIS A 105 -0.04 -1.43 3.58
CA HIS A 105 1.42 -1.52 3.63
C HIS A 105 2.07 -0.13 3.55
N GLY A 106 1.62 0.71 2.62
CA GLY A 106 2.11 2.07 2.49
C GLY A 106 1.80 2.94 3.70
N ALA A 107 0.60 2.78 4.29
CA ALA A 107 0.23 3.50 5.50
C ALA A 107 1.13 3.11 6.68
N LEU A 108 1.48 1.83 6.81
CA LEU A 108 2.39 1.36 7.86
C LEU A 108 3.80 1.92 7.68
N HIS A 109 4.28 2.01 6.43
CA HIS A 109 5.54 2.69 6.16
C HIS A 109 5.49 4.15 6.60
N ALA A 110 4.37 4.83 6.36
CA ALA A 110 4.18 6.21 6.79
C ALA A 110 4.28 6.34 8.32
N HIS A 111 3.91 5.29 9.05
CA HIS A 111 4.03 5.25 10.51
C HIS A 111 5.45 4.94 11.00
N GLY A 112 6.35 4.58 10.10
CA GLY A 112 7.72 4.26 10.44
C GLY A 112 8.06 2.77 10.47
N TYR A 113 7.10 1.90 10.19
CA TYR A 113 7.37 0.47 10.10
C TYR A 113 8.13 0.17 8.81
N ASP A 114 9.02 -0.81 8.88
CA ASP A 114 9.83 -1.19 7.75
C ASP A 114 10.01 -2.71 7.75
N HIS A 115 10.70 -3.23 6.74
CA HIS A 115 10.95 -4.68 6.62
C HIS A 115 12.40 -4.95 6.20
N MET A 116 13.33 -4.17 6.77
CA MET A 116 14.76 -4.32 6.49
C MET A 116 15.36 -5.53 7.19
N THR A 117 14.81 -5.92 8.34
CA THR A 117 15.23 -7.12 9.05
C THR A 117 14.06 -8.09 9.14
N ASP A 118 14.35 -9.37 9.42
CA ASP A 118 13.30 -10.39 9.59
C ASP A 118 12.34 -10.01 10.72
N GLU A 119 12.87 -9.47 11.81
CA GLU A 119 12.08 -9.05 12.96
C GLU A 119 11.13 -7.90 12.60
N GLU A 120 11.65 -6.90 11.90
CA GLU A 120 10.84 -5.78 11.42
C GLU A 120 9.76 -6.25 10.45
N ALA A 121 10.12 -7.17 9.54
CA ALA A 121 9.18 -7.71 8.58
C ALA A 121 8.05 -8.47 9.28
N ASP A 122 8.36 -9.26 10.30
CA ASP A 122 7.36 -10.00 11.07
C ASP A 122 6.36 -9.05 11.73
N ILE A 123 6.85 -7.98 12.32
CA ILE A 123 5.99 -6.99 12.99
C ILE A 123 5.07 -6.30 11.98
N MET A 124 5.63 -5.88 10.87
CA MET A 124 4.88 -5.17 9.82
C MET A 124 3.84 -6.09 9.18
N GLU A 125 4.24 -7.31 8.82
CA GLU A 125 3.33 -8.28 8.21
C GLU A 125 2.18 -8.66 9.15
N ASP A 126 2.46 -8.81 10.44
CA ASP A 126 1.42 -9.08 11.42
C ASP A 126 0.38 -7.96 11.46
N LYS A 127 0.83 -6.70 11.40
CA LYS A 127 -0.09 -5.56 11.37
C LYS A 127 -0.91 -5.52 10.09
N GLU A 128 -0.31 -5.88 8.94
CA GLU A 128 -1.03 -5.98 7.67
C GLU A 128 -2.11 -7.05 7.75
N ILE A 129 -1.77 -8.22 8.26
CA ILE A 129 -2.70 -9.34 8.40
C ILE A 129 -3.89 -8.95 9.27
N ARG A 130 -3.62 -8.31 10.40
CA ARG A 130 -4.68 -7.88 11.33
C ARG A 130 -5.61 -6.85 10.70
N ALA A 131 -5.06 -5.87 9.99
CA ALA A 131 -5.86 -4.85 9.34
C ALA A 131 -6.73 -5.45 8.24
N LEU A 132 -6.17 -6.34 7.43
CA LEU A 132 -6.91 -7.03 6.37
C LEU A 132 -7.98 -7.95 6.94
N SER A 133 -7.71 -8.62 8.04
CA SER A 133 -8.69 -9.46 8.71
C SER A 133 -9.92 -8.66 9.17
N LYS A 134 -9.72 -7.43 9.62
CA LYS A 134 -10.82 -6.54 10.01
C LYS A 134 -11.69 -6.14 8.82
N LEU A 135 -11.20 -6.32 7.61
CA LEU A 135 -11.91 -6.03 6.37
C LEU A 135 -12.45 -7.31 5.71
N ASP A 136 -12.32 -8.45 6.39
CA ASP A 136 -12.70 -9.77 5.88
C ASP A 136 -11.90 -10.18 4.65
N PHE A 137 -10.67 -9.71 4.55
CA PHE A 137 -9.73 -10.15 3.51
C PHE A 137 -8.80 -11.23 4.05
N ASP A 138 -8.43 -12.15 3.18
CA ASP A 138 -7.55 -13.25 3.54
C ASP A 138 -6.13 -12.77 3.87
N ASN A 139 -5.40 -13.59 4.61
CA ASN A 139 -4.00 -13.36 4.93
C ASN A 139 -3.18 -13.43 3.63
N PRO A 140 -2.54 -12.33 3.20
CA PRO A 140 -1.77 -12.31 1.95
C PRO A 140 -0.50 -13.16 2.02
N TYR A 141 -0.10 -13.57 3.21
CA TYR A 141 1.12 -14.36 3.43
C TYR A 141 0.82 -15.83 3.78
N ALA A 142 -0.44 -16.25 3.63
CA ALA A 142 -0.84 -17.60 4.01
C ALA A 142 -0.03 -18.69 3.28
N ASP A 143 0.27 -18.50 2.01
CA ASP A 143 1.01 -19.46 1.21
C ASP A 143 2.44 -19.69 1.70
N ARG A 144 3.02 -18.70 2.38
CA ARG A 144 4.38 -18.80 2.91
C ARG A 144 4.47 -19.75 4.09
N VAL A 145 3.37 -19.95 4.80
CA VAL A 145 3.29 -20.81 5.97
C VAL A 145 3.16 -22.28 5.57
N VAL A 146 2.54 -22.54 4.43
CA VAL A 146 2.23 -23.88 3.96
C VAL A 146 3.45 -24.62 3.44
N ILE A 147 4.48 -23.89 3.04
CA ILE A 147 5.69 -24.47 2.41
C ILE A 147 6.57 -25.23 3.42
N LYS A 148 6.30 -25.09 4.65
CA LYS A 148 7.01 -25.86 5.67
C LYS A 148 6.59 -27.32 5.62
#